data_68a8d5b71279588d91e5e1d139e55d0b
#
_entry.id   68a8d5b71279588d91e5e1d139e55d0b
#
_cell.length_a   1.000
_cell.length_b   1.000
_cell.length_c   1.000
_cell.angle_alpha   90.00
_cell.angle_beta   90.00
_cell.angle_gamma   90.00
#
_symmetry.space_group_name_H-M   'P 1'
#
loop_
_entity.id
_entity.type
_entity.pdbx_description
1 polymer ?
#
loop_
_entity_poly.entity_id
_entity_poly.type
_entity_poly.pdbx_seq_one_letter_code
_entity_poly.pdbx_strand_id
1 'polypeptide(L)'
;LRMMRTTVEMVRNVSYDRLEALIYFSDITENYFSEQIPHMLYRKNFDRIEIIDGQRDCVRLDHPGICAMEMVLAEEISYSGYVTEVMKKFVPDDEKSVYEKCVRLDTIRKELQEKDRYSFSVHQFNKKGEKCLKNYTFFYLNKFFDIIVATVEDITEKFEQDILTGGYNRQGFIRHVERILKES
;
A
#
# COMPACT_ATOMS: atom_id res chain seq x y z
N LEU A 1 30.02 -0.16 3.51
CA LEU A 1 29.41 0.05 2.20
C LEU A 1 29.07 1.53 2.09
N ARG A 2 29.50 2.18 0.99
CA ARG A 2 29.14 3.57 0.70
C ARG A 2 28.30 3.60 -0.57
N MET A 3 27.23 4.40 -0.55
CA MET A 3 26.38 4.64 -1.71
C MET A 3 26.72 5.99 -2.30
N MET A 4 27.08 6.00 -3.58
CA MET A 4 27.48 7.22 -4.30
C MET A 4 26.49 7.51 -5.41
N ARG A 5 26.02 8.74 -5.50
CA ARG A 5 25.28 9.24 -6.66
C ARG A 5 26.23 9.94 -7.60
N THR A 6 26.23 9.54 -8.87
CA THR A 6 26.97 10.22 -9.92
C THR A 6 25.98 11.00 -10.79
N THR A 7 26.20 12.29 -10.91
CA THR A 7 25.44 13.16 -11.80
C THR A 7 26.38 13.67 -12.89
N VAL A 8 25.97 13.56 -14.13
CA VAL A 8 26.72 14.05 -15.29
C VAL A 8 25.92 15.19 -15.92
N GLU A 9 26.53 16.35 -16.00
CA GLU A 9 25.94 17.54 -16.61
C GLU A 9 26.80 17.97 -17.81
N MET A 10 26.18 18.17 -18.97
CA MET A 10 26.85 18.64 -20.17
C MET A 10 26.76 20.17 -20.23
N VAL A 11 27.91 20.83 -20.20
CA VAL A 11 28.01 22.27 -20.21
C VAL A 11 28.77 22.72 -21.48
N ARG A 12 28.26 23.72 -22.17
CA ARG A 12 28.98 24.33 -23.28
C ARG A 12 29.96 25.38 -22.78
N ASN A 13 31.23 25.12 -22.96
CA ASN A 13 32.26 26.11 -22.63
C ASN A 13 32.35 27.15 -23.75
N VAL A 14 31.81 28.33 -23.47
CA VAL A 14 31.72 29.43 -24.45
C VAL A 14 33.08 29.93 -24.88
N SER A 15 34.09 29.88 -24.01
CA SER A 15 35.43 30.39 -24.31
C SER A 15 36.20 29.50 -25.28
N TYR A 16 35.90 28.22 -25.32
CA TYR A 16 36.59 27.23 -26.15
C TYR A 16 35.67 26.57 -27.19
N ASP A 17 34.41 27.02 -27.26
CA ASP A 17 33.35 26.48 -28.13
C ASP A 17 33.28 24.93 -28.17
N ARG A 18 33.40 24.34 -27.02
CA ARG A 18 33.34 22.89 -26.86
C ARG A 18 32.37 22.46 -25.75
N LEU A 19 31.88 21.24 -25.88
CA LEU A 19 31.08 20.59 -24.81
C LEU A 19 32.04 19.99 -23.78
N GLU A 20 31.77 20.28 -22.53
CA GLU A 20 32.46 19.71 -21.35
C GLU A 20 31.45 18.94 -20.50
N ALA A 21 31.86 17.81 -19.96
CA ALA A 21 31.08 17.07 -19.03
C ALA A 21 31.56 17.37 -17.60
N LEU A 22 30.66 17.89 -16.78
CA LEU A 22 30.88 18.03 -15.35
C LEU A 22 30.31 16.79 -14.65
N ILE A 23 31.16 16.13 -13.86
CA ILE A 23 30.78 14.92 -13.14
C ILE A 23 30.84 15.22 -11.65
N TYR A 24 29.70 15.09 -11.00
CA TYR A 24 29.57 15.28 -9.55
C TYR A 24 29.40 13.93 -8.88
N PHE A 25 30.13 13.71 -7.80
CA PHE A 25 30.00 12.57 -6.93
C PHE A 25 29.50 13.06 -5.58
N SER A 26 28.36 12.56 -5.13
CA SER A 26 27.84 12.83 -3.80
C SER A 26 27.69 11.53 -3.01
N ASP A 27 28.18 11.53 -1.78
CA ASP A 27 27.90 10.45 -0.84
C ASP A 27 26.46 10.60 -0.36
N ILE A 28 25.63 9.62 -0.73
CA ILE A 28 24.21 9.56 -0.37
C ILE A 28 23.92 8.43 0.63
N THR A 29 24.94 7.90 1.26
CA THR A 29 24.83 6.72 2.14
C THR A 29 23.78 6.94 3.23
N GLU A 30 23.83 8.06 3.91
CA GLU A 30 22.91 8.39 5.00
C GLU A 30 21.48 8.59 4.51
N ASN A 31 21.30 9.34 3.43
CA ASN A 31 19.99 9.56 2.80
C ASN A 31 19.42 8.25 2.23
N TYR A 32 20.25 7.43 1.60
CA TYR A 32 19.84 6.15 1.06
C TYR A 32 19.30 5.23 2.16
N PHE A 33 19.99 5.09 3.28
CA PHE A 33 19.51 4.25 4.37
C PHE A 33 18.30 4.84 5.09
N SER A 34 18.21 6.15 5.25
CA SER A 34 17.05 6.81 5.86
C SER A 34 15.79 6.67 5.01
N GLU A 35 15.91 6.57 3.68
CA GLU A 35 14.80 6.29 2.78
C GLU A 35 14.47 4.79 2.68
N GLN A 36 15.49 3.92 2.63
CA GLN A 36 15.29 2.47 2.42
C GLN A 36 14.78 1.74 3.67
N ILE A 37 15.20 2.16 4.87
CA ILE A 37 14.76 1.52 6.12
C ILE A 37 13.25 1.65 6.31
N PRO A 38 12.62 2.85 6.19
CA PRO A 38 11.17 2.95 6.19
C PRO A 38 10.52 2.09 5.10
N HIS A 39 11.02 2.13 3.86
CA HIS A 39 10.49 1.30 2.77
C HIS A 39 10.57 -0.20 3.08
N MET A 40 11.65 -0.68 3.65
CA MET A 40 11.77 -2.09 4.03
C MET A 40 10.83 -2.47 5.17
N LEU A 41 10.65 -1.58 6.16
CA LEU A 41 9.71 -1.78 7.26
C LEU A 41 8.26 -1.76 6.78
N TYR A 42 7.92 -0.83 5.88
CA TYR A 42 6.59 -0.77 5.26
C TYR A 42 6.29 -2.02 4.43
N ARG A 43 7.23 -2.47 3.60
CA ARG A 43 7.09 -3.69 2.80
C ARG A 43 6.86 -4.95 3.64
N LYS A 44 7.40 -4.98 4.85
CA LYS A 44 7.28 -6.13 5.75
C LYS A 44 5.94 -6.18 6.48
N ASN A 45 5.30 -5.02 6.67
CA ASN A 45 4.11 -4.87 7.51
C ASN A 45 2.83 -4.64 6.72
N PHE A 46 2.93 -4.14 5.48
CA PHE A 46 1.75 -3.79 4.68
C PHE A 46 1.80 -4.44 3.31
N ASP A 47 0.66 -4.95 2.89
CA ASP A 47 0.49 -5.48 1.54
C ASP A 47 0.43 -4.37 0.50
N ARG A 48 -0.12 -3.21 0.89
CA ARG A 48 -0.35 -2.09 0.00
C ARG A 48 -0.39 -0.77 0.74
N ILE A 49 0.17 0.26 0.14
CA ILE A 49 0.08 1.65 0.59
C ILE A 49 -0.48 2.48 -0.56
N GLU A 50 -1.50 3.25 -0.26
CA GLU A 50 -2.22 4.09 -1.21
C GLU A 50 -2.14 5.54 -0.75
N ILE A 51 -1.78 6.45 -1.64
CA ILE A 51 -1.82 7.89 -1.40
C ILE A 51 -2.98 8.45 -2.21
N ILE A 52 -3.97 8.98 -1.53
CA ILE A 52 -5.25 9.42 -2.09
C ILE A 52 -5.28 10.94 -2.06
N ASP A 53 -5.46 11.57 -3.22
CA ASP A 53 -5.84 12.98 -3.34
C ASP A 53 -7.37 13.05 -3.40
N GLY A 54 -7.97 13.39 -2.26
CA GLY A 54 -9.42 13.42 -2.14
C GLY A 54 -10.06 14.57 -2.92
N GLN A 55 -9.33 15.68 -3.21
CA GLN A 55 -9.85 16.80 -3.98
C GLN A 55 -9.96 16.45 -5.47
N ARG A 56 -9.03 15.64 -5.98
CA ARG A 56 -8.95 15.26 -7.41
C ARG A 56 -9.56 13.90 -7.72
N ASP A 57 -10.03 13.18 -6.71
CA ASP A 57 -10.44 11.77 -6.84
C ASP A 57 -9.34 10.91 -7.47
N CYS A 58 -8.09 11.09 -7.04
CA CYS A 58 -6.94 10.36 -7.57
C CYS A 58 -6.30 9.49 -6.50
N VAL A 59 -5.74 8.35 -6.90
CA VAL A 59 -4.94 7.50 -6.04
C VAL A 59 -3.63 7.11 -6.74
N ARG A 60 -2.55 7.12 -5.95
CA ARG A 60 -1.26 6.58 -6.32
C ARG A 60 -0.92 5.42 -5.40
N LEU A 61 -0.49 4.31 -5.98
CA LEU A 61 -0.03 3.15 -5.25
C LEU A 61 1.48 3.30 -5.01
N ASP A 62 1.88 3.54 -3.76
CA ASP A 62 3.30 3.66 -3.38
C ASP A 62 3.94 2.28 -3.22
N HIS A 63 3.17 1.30 -2.77
CA HIS A 63 3.55 -0.09 -2.72
C HIS A 63 2.38 -0.97 -3.19
N PRO A 64 2.44 -1.54 -4.40
CA PRO A 64 1.33 -2.32 -4.97
C PRO A 64 1.14 -3.71 -4.34
N GLY A 65 2.06 -4.13 -3.44
CA GLY A 65 1.95 -5.38 -2.70
C GLY A 65 1.93 -6.65 -3.54
N ILE A 66 1.73 -7.77 -2.83
CA ILE A 66 1.60 -9.11 -3.42
C ILE A 66 0.23 -9.26 -4.13
N CYS A 67 -0.74 -8.44 -3.78
CA CYS A 67 -2.02 -8.35 -4.48
C CYS A 67 -1.83 -7.52 -5.75
N ALA A 68 -1.06 -8.05 -6.70
CA ALA A 68 -0.78 -7.37 -7.93
C ALA A 68 -2.06 -7.34 -8.78
N MET A 69 -2.77 -6.26 -8.66
CA MET A 69 -3.36 -5.71 -9.86
C MET A 69 -2.16 -5.34 -10.74
N GLU A 70 -2.08 -5.89 -11.93
CA GLU A 70 -1.23 -5.39 -13.02
C GLU A 70 -1.76 -4.01 -13.45
N MET A 71 -1.99 -3.13 -12.49
CA MET A 71 -2.26 -1.73 -12.76
C MET A 71 -0.90 -1.08 -12.84
N VAL A 72 -0.59 -0.74 -14.06
CA VAL A 72 0.58 0.01 -14.50
C VAL A 72 1.00 1.03 -13.47
N LEU A 73 2.24 0.91 -13.02
CA LEU A 73 2.93 1.78 -12.05
C LEU A 73 3.18 3.21 -12.56
N ALA A 74 2.36 3.71 -13.47
CA ALA A 74 2.53 5.04 -14.03
C ALA A 74 1.14 5.67 -14.17
N GLU A 75 0.95 6.77 -13.50
CA GLU A 75 -0.16 7.71 -13.61
C GLU A 75 -1.21 7.62 -12.50
N GLU A 76 -1.64 8.79 -12.09
CA GLU A 76 -2.77 8.99 -11.18
C GLU A 76 -4.01 8.32 -11.77
N ILE A 77 -4.56 7.35 -11.03
CA ILE A 77 -5.81 6.68 -11.41
C ILE A 77 -6.95 7.24 -10.57
N SER A 78 -8.16 7.26 -11.10
CA SER A 78 -9.35 7.67 -10.35
C SER A 78 -9.52 6.75 -9.13
N TYR A 79 -9.60 7.34 -7.94
CA TYR A 79 -9.83 6.59 -6.70
C TYR A 79 -11.15 5.84 -6.71
N SER A 80 -12.23 6.49 -7.14
CA SER A 80 -13.56 5.87 -7.25
C SER A 80 -13.58 4.71 -8.26
N GLY A 81 -12.88 4.85 -9.38
CA GLY A 81 -12.69 3.78 -10.35
C GLY A 81 -11.89 2.61 -9.77
N TYR A 82 -10.79 2.91 -9.10
CA TYR A 82 -9.94 1.92 -8.44
C TYR A 82 -10.70 1.12 -7.38
N VAL A 83 -11.42 1.79 -6.48
CA VAL A 83 -12.28 1.14 -5.47
C VAL A 83 -13.30 0.20 -6.10
N THR A 84 -13.94 0.65 -7.21
CA THR A 84 -14.90 -0.17 -7.96
C THR A 84 -14.28 -1.43 -8.50
N GLU A 85 -13.08 -1.35 -9.07
CA GLU A 85 -12.34 -2.50 -9.58
C GLU A 85 -11.89 -3.47 -8.47
N VAL A 86 -11.39 -2.94 -7.35
CA VAL A 86 -11.05 -3.76 -6.18
C VAL A 86 -12.28 -4.50 -5.66
N MET A 87 -13.40 -3.79 -5.51
CA MET A 87 -14.66 -4.37 -5.04
C MET A 87 -15.16 -5.50 -5.96
N LYS A 88 -15.13 -5.29 -7.28
CA LYS A 88 -15.58 -6.28 -8.25
C LYS A 88 -14.72 -7.54 -8.27
N LYS A 89 -13.40 -7.37 -8.20
CA LYS A 89 -12.45 -8.47 -8.43
C LYS A 89 -12.09 -9.25 -7.18
N PHE A 90 -12.06 -8.57 -6.04
CA PHE A 90 -11.44 -9.15 -4.84
C PHE A 90 -12.38 -9.25 -3.64
N VAL A 91 -13.46 -8.46 -3.57
CA VAL A 91 -14.35 -8.47 -2.40
C VAL A 91 -15.48 -9.49 -2.60
N PRO A 92 -15.73 -10.39 -1.62
CA PRO A 92 -16.86 -11.30 -1.64
C PRO A 92 -18.21 -10.56 -1.77
N ASP A 93 -19.18 -11.16 -2.45
CA ASP A 93 -20.47 -10.50 -2.76
C ASP A 93 -21.23 -10.06 -1.52
N ASP A 94 -21.17 -10.84 -0.45
CA ASP A 94 -21.80 -10.58 0.84
C ASP A 94 -21.18 -9.40 1.59
N GLU A 95 -19.94 -9.03 1.27
CA GLU A 95 -19.22 -7.94 1.94
C GLU A 95 -19.09 -6.66 1.07
N LYS A 96 -19.51 -6.70 -0.21
CA LYS A 96 -19.37 -5.56 -1.15
C LYS A 96 -20.02 -4.27 -0.65
N SER A 97 -21.23 -4.37 -0.09
CA SER A 97 -21.96 -3.18 0.40
C SER A 97 -21.26 -2.52 1.60
N VAL A 98 -20.67 -3.35 2.49
CA VAL A 98 -19.91 -2.87 3.64
C VAL A 98 -18.61 -2.22 3.16
N TYR A 99 -17.88 -2.89 2.26
CA TYR A 99 -16.66 -2.36 1.69
C TYR A 99 -16.89 -1.00 1.01
N GLU A 100 -17.87 -0.93 0.09
CA GLU A 100 -18.21 0.30 -0.62
C GLU A 100 -18.49 1.47 0.33
N LYS A 101 -19.30 1.23 1.36
CA LYS A 101 -19.61 2.24 2.36
C LYS A 101 -18.36 2.72 3.11
N CYS A 102 -17.48 1.79 3.49
CA CYS A 102 -16.30 2.10 4.29
C CYS A 102 -15.22 2.86 3.53
N VAL A 103 -15.06 2.60 2.22
CA VAL A 103 -14.02 3.24 1.38
C VAL A 103 -14.48 4.53 0.70
N ARG A 104 -15.73 4.96 0.84
CA ARG A 104 -16.20 6.24 0.29
C ARG A 104 -15.45 7.41 0.94
N LEU A 105 -14.94 8.34 0.13
CA LEU A 105 -14.22 9.51 0.62
C LEU A 105 -14.98 10.28 1.68
N ASP A 106 -16.30 10.43 1.52
CA ASP A 106 -17.15 11.11 2.50
C ASP A 106 -17.18 10.40 3.85
N THR A 107 -17.20 9.06 3.85
CA THR A 107 -17.13 8.25 5.07
C THR A 107 -15.78 8.41 5.73
N ILE A 108 -14.69 8.27 4.95
CA ILE A 108 -13.31 8.40 5.45
C ILE A 108 -13.09 9.78 6.06
N ARG A 109 -13.50 10.85 5.36
CA ARG A 109 -13.37 12.23 5.85
C ARG A 109 -14.14 12.45 7.15
N LYS A 110 -15.37 11.95 7.23
CA LYS A 110 -16.19 12.05 8.43
C LYS A 110 -15.53 11.38 9.63
N GLU A 111 -15.07 10.16 9.47
CA GLU A 111 -14.39 9.41 10.53
C GLU A 111 -13.08 10.08 10.97
N LEU A 112 -12.30 10.63 10.00
CA LEU A 112 -11.05 11.32 10.26
C LEU A 112 -11.24 12.77 10.80
N GLN A 113 -12.46 13.27 10.90
CA GLN A 113 -12.75 14.50 11.64
C GLN A 113 -12.69 14.30 13.14
N GLU A 114 -13.12 13.12 13.58
CA GLU A 114 -13.26 12.77 15.00
C GLU A 114 -12.07 11.93 15.53
N LYS A 115 -11.31 11.31 14.65
CA LYS A 115 -10.24 10.37 14.98
C LYS A 115 -8.99 10.64 14.15
N ASP A 116 -7.82 10.39 14.71
CA ASP A 116 -6.55 10.46 13.97
C ASP A 116 -6.42 9.36 12.92
N ARG A 117 -7.12 8.24 13.11
CA ARG A 117 -7.13 7.08 12.24
C ARG A 117 -8.52 6.48 12.12
N TYR A 118 -8.85 6.03 10.92
CA TYR A 118 -10.04 5.25 10.65
C TYR A 118 -9.64 3.88 10.12
N SER A 119 -10.15 2.81 10.71
CA SER A 119 -9.83 1.45 10.30
C SER A 119 -11.06 0.58 10.20
N PHE A 120 -11.06 -0.35 9.23
CA PHE A 120 -12.04 -1.41 9.12
C PHE A 120 -11.37 -2.65 8.52
N SER A 121 -12.00 -3.81 8.74
CA SER A 121 -11.54 -5.07 8.16
C SER A 121 -12.60 -5.66 7.25
N VAL A 122 -12.15 -6.29 6.15
CA VAL A 122 -13.02 -6.92 5.15
C VAL A 122 -12.27 -8.12 4.56
N HIS A 123 -13.01 -9.15 4.16
CA HIS A 123 -12.41 -10.25 3.43
C HIS A 123 -12.15 -9.85 1.97
N GLN A 124 -11.03 -10.33 1.45
CA GLN A 124 -10.69 -10.22 0.03
C GLN A 124 -10.11 -11.54 -0.46
N PHE A 125 -10.30 -11.83 -1.75
CA PHE A 125 -9.61 -12.93 -2.40
C PHE A 125 -8.21 -12.49 -2.83
N ASN A 126 -7.21 -13.33 -2.54
CA ASN A 126 -5.87 -13.14 -3.08
C ASN A 126 -5.79 -13.65 -4.53
N LYS A 127 -4.62 -13.56 -5.17
CA LYS A 127 -4.39 -14.05 -6.54
C LYS A 127 -4.65 -15.54 -6.72
N LYS A 128 -4.53 -16.32 -5.65
CA LYS A 128 -4.80 -17.76 -5.66
C LYS A 128 -6.27 -18.09 -5.44
N GLY A 129 -7.12 -17.06 -5.25
CA GLY A 129 -8.54 -17.23 -4.92
C GLY A 129 -8.80 -17.60 -3.47
N GLU A 130 -7.80 -17.49 -2.59
CA GLU A 130 -7.98 -17.76 -1.16
C GLU A 130 -8.56 -16.53 -0.46
N LYS A 131 -9.51 -16.76 0.45
CA LYS A 131 -10.16 -15.70 1.23
C LYS A 131 -9.24 -15.27 2.37
N CYS A 132 -8.78 -14.01 2.36
CA CYS A 132 -7.89 -13.37 3.33
C CYS A 132 -8.64 -12.26 4.05
N LEU A 133 -8.34 -12.01 5.32
CA LEU A 133 -8.88 -10.87 6.07
C LEU A 133 -7.92 -9.68 5.94
N LYS A 134 -8.36 -8.61 5.28
CA LYS A 134 -7.58 -7.40 5.07
C LYS A 134 -8.04 -6.29 6.01
N ASN A 135 -7.09 -5.67 6.69
CA ASN A 135 -7.33 -4.48 7.50
C ASN A 135 -6.89 -3.24 6.74
N TYR A 136 -7.82 -2.32 6.56
CA TYR A 136 -7.60 -1.00 5.98
C TYR A 136 -7.46 0.02 7.09
N THR A 137 -6.43 0.87 7.01
CA THR A 137 -6.26 1.99 7.94
C THR A 137 -6.00 3.26 7.15
N PHE A 138 -6.81 4.27 7.39
CA PHE A 138 -6.74 5.59 6.76
C PHE A 138 -6.30 6.63 7.77
N PHE A 139 -5.50 7.60 7.33
CA PHE A 139 -5.12 8.78 8.11
C PHE A 139 -4.73 9.93 7.18
N TYR A 140 -4.86 11.16 7.65
CA TYR A 140 -4.40 12.31 6.88
C TYR A 140 -2.87 12.41 6.87
N LEU A 141 -2.29 12.48 5.68
CA LEU A 141 -0.93 12.98 5.49
C LEU A 141 -0.94 14.51 5.52
N ASN A 142 -1.94 15.12 4.87
CA ASN A 142 -2.16 16.55 4.88
C ASN A 142 -3.66 16.85 4.81
N LYS A 143 -4.25 17.30 5.93
CA LYS A 143 -5.66 17.58 6.03
C LYS A 143 -6.09 18.80 5.20
N PHE A 144 -5.22 19.81 5.06
CA PHE A 144 -5.54 21.02 4.31
C PHE A 144 -5.70 20.75 2.81
N PHE A 145 -4.85 19.88 2.26
CA PHE A 145 -4.90 19.47 0.85
C PHE A 145 -5.71 18.20 0.62
N ASP A 146 -6.37 17.67 1.64
CA ASP A 146 -7.16 16.43 1.59
C ASP A 146 -6.34 15.23 1.07
N ILE A 147 -5.06 15.16 1.47
CA ILE A 147 -4.19 14.03 1.15
C ILE A 147 -4.30 12.99 2.24
N ILE A 148 -4.83 11.83 1.87
CA ILE A 148 -5.08 10.70 2.76
C ILE A 148 -4.13 9.56 2.39
N VAL A 149 -3.57 8.89 3.40
CA VAL A 149 -2.85 7.63 3.21
C VAL A 149 -3.74 6.50 3.67
N ALA A 150 -3.83 5.46 2.86
CA ALA A 150 -4.42 4.19 3.24
C ALA A 150 -3.32 3.12 3.27
N THR A 151 -3.29 2.35 4.34
CA THR A 151 -2.47 1.14 4.45
C THR A 151 -3.37 -0.07 4.49
N VAL A 152 -2.99 -1.12 3.79
CA VAL A 152 -3.70 -2.40 3.75
C VAL A 152 -2.77 -3.49 4.24
N GLU A 153 -3.21 -4.24 5.24
CA GLU A 153 -2.47 -5.31 5.88
C GLU A 153 -3.27 -6.62 5.82
N ASP A 154 -2.60 -7.74 5.51
CA ASP A 154 -3.19 -9.06 5.71
C ASP A 154 -3.09 -9.45 7.18
N ILE A 155 -4.23 -9.53 7.84
CA ILE A 155 -4.30 -9.90 9.25
C ILE A 155 -4.85 -11.33 9.45
N THR A 156 -4.94 -12.12 8.36
CA THR A 156 -5.53 -13.45 8.40
C THR A 156 -4.85 -14.34 9.46
N GLU A 157 -3.53 -14.42 9.42
CA GLU A 157 -2.78 -15.24 10.39
C GLU A 157 -2.95 -14.73 11.83
N LYS A 158 -2.91 -13.40 12.02
CA LYS A 158 -3.11 -12.80 13.35
C LYS A 158 -4.50 -13.09 13.91
N PHE A 159 -5.52 -13.11 13.04
CA PHE A 159 -6.89 -13.39 13.41
C PHE A 159 -7.15 -14.88 13.68
N GLU A 160 -6.36 -15.77 13.09
CA GLU A 160 -6.44 -17.23 13.24
C GLU A 160 -5.68 -17.77 14.46
N GLN A 161 -4.85 -16.96 15.08
CA GLN A 161 -4.10 -17.32 16.27
C GLN A 161 -4.86 -17.01 17.56
N ASP A 162 -4.72 -17.90 18.54
CA ASP A 162 -5.14 -17.67 19.91
C ASP A 162 -4.09 -16.83 20.63
N ILE A 163 -4.49 -15.69 21.17
CA ILE A 163 -3.59 -14.70 21.78
C ILE A 163 -2.86 -15.25 23.01
N LEU A 164 -3.46 -16.19 23.73
CA LEU A 164 -2.90 -16.73 24.97
C LEU A 164 -1.90 -17.84 24.72
N THR A 165 -2.18 -18.68 23.74
CA THR A 165 -1.38 -19.90 23.49
C THR A 165 -0.46 -19.77 22.27
N GLY A 166 -0.69 -18.80 21.39
CA GLY A 166 0.01 -18.65 20.10
C GLY A 166 -0.31 -19.76 19.09
N GLY A 167 -1.16 -20.72 19.45
CA GLY A 167 -1.66 -21.77 18.56
C GLY A 167 -2.83 -21.28 17.69
N TYR A 168 -3.34 -22.16 16.83
CA TYR A 168 -4.55 -21.84 16.06
C TYR A 168 -5.77 -21.73 16.97
N ASN A 169 -6.56 -20.69 16.79
CA ASN A 169 -7.92 -20.67 17.32
C ASN A 169 -8.81 -21.61 16.47
N ARG A 170 -10.09 -21.74 16.83
CA ARG A 170 -11.01 -22.64 16.14
C ARG A 170 -11.08 -22.40 14.62
N GLN A 171 -11.08 -21.14 14.18
CA GLN A 171 -11.15 -20.81 12.74
C GLN A 171 -9.85 -21.13 12.02
N GLY A 172 -8.71 -20.78 12.63
CA GLY A 172 -7.39 -21.09 12.10
C GLY A 172 -7.17 -22.60 11.99
N PHE A 173 -7.62 -23.38 12.99
CA PHE A 173 -7.53 -24.84 12.95
C PHE A 173 -8.35 -25.44 11.78
N ILE A 174 -9.61 -25.03 11.62
CA ILE A 174 -10.47 -25.51 10.51
C ILE A 174 -9.82 -25.21 9.16
N ARG A 175 -9.38 -23.98 8.94
CA ARG A 175 -8.74 -23.57 7.68
C ARG A 175 -7.43 -24.33 7.44
N HIS A 176 -6.64 -24.57 8.47
CA HIS A 176 -5.40 -25.34 8.34
C HIS A 176 -5.66 -26.77 7.89
N VAL A 177 -6.67 -27.43 8.50
CA VAL A 177 -7.09 -28.79 8.11
C VAL A 177 -7.61 -28.82 6.68
N GLU A 178 -8.47 -27.89 6.28
CA GLU A 178 -8.99 -27.79 4.91
C GLU A 178 -7.87 -27.62 3.87
N ARG A 179 -6.81 -26.86 4.19
CA ARG A 179 -5.64 -26.70 3.32
C ARG A 179 -4.91 -28.02 3.13
N ILE A 180 -4.61 -28.74 4.24
CA ILE A 180 -3.94 -30.04 4.17
C ILE A 180 -4.74 -31.02 3.32
N LEU A 181 -6.05 -31.05 3.48
CA LEU A 181 -6.93 -31.96 2.73
C LEU A 181 -6.99 -31.62 1.22
N LYS A 182 -6.73 -30.39 0.82
CA LYS A 182 -6.68 -29.97 -0.60
C LYS A 182 -5.34 -30.26 -1.26
N GLU A 183 -4.27 -30.34 -0.48
CA GLU A 183 -2.91 -30.60 -0.95
C GLU A 183 -2.58 -32.12 -1.01
N SER A 184 -3.45 -32.97 -0.44
CA SER A 184 -3.38 -34.42 -0.47
C SER A 184 -4.16 -35.02 -1.61
#